data_b49f329bfb79c10bb4d127cdd0da1f41
#
_entry.id   b49f329bfb79c10bb4d127cdd0da1f41
#
_cell.length_a   1.000
_cell.length_b   1.000
_cell.length_c   1.000
_cell.angle_alpha   90.00
_cell.angle_beta   90.00
_cell.angle_gamma   90.00
#
_symmetry.space_group_name_H-M   'P 1'
#
loop_
_entity.id
_entity.type
_entity.pdbx_description
1 polymer ?
#
loop_
_entity_poly.entity_id
_entity_poly.type
_entity_poly.pdbx_seq_one_letter_code
_entity_poly.pdbx_strand_id
1 'polypeptide(L)'
;EKYAYFCKAVLSALPLLNFQPDLIHCHDWQTGLIPVYLKERFHGGDFYRNMKSVITIHNLKFQGKWDVKTVQSITGLPEYYFTSDKLEAYKDANLLKGGIVFADAVTTVSDTYAEEIKTPFYGEGLDGLLRARSHDLRGIVNGIDYGEFNPETDKNIVKAYNAVNFRKEKVKNKRALQEELGLRVDDKKMMIGLVSRL
;
A
#
# COMPACT_ATOMS: atom_id res chain seq x y z
N GLU A 1 -19.60 2.43 -3.10
CA GLU A 1 -20.11 1.50 -4.12
C GLU A 1 -19.01 1.01 -5.07
N LYS A 2 -18.30 1.92 -5.76
CA LYS A 2 -17.31 1.60 -6.82
C LYS A 2 -16.35 0.48 -6.43
N TYR A 3 -15.69 0.56 -5.29
CA TYR A 3 -14.67 -0.42 -4.90
C TYR A 3 -15.29 -1.73 -4.36
N ALA A 4 -16.47 -1.68 -3.75
CA ALA A 4 -17.20 -2.90 -3.38
C ALA A 4 -17.61 -3.69 -4.62
N TYR A 5 -18.11 -3.01 -5.65
CA TYR A 5 -18.40 -3.62 -6.94
C TYR A 5 -17.13 -4.20 -7.58
N PHE A 6 -16.05 -3.39 -7.64
CA PHE A 6 -14.76 -3.82 -8.19
C PHE A 6 -14.25 -5.11 -7.52
N CYS A 7 -14.26 -5.17 -6.19
CA CYS A 7 -13.79 -6.36 -5.47
C CYS A 7 -14.60 -7.62 -5.79
N LYS A 8 -15.94 -7.49 -5.94
CA LYS A 8 -16.78 -8.60 -6.39
C LYS A 8 -16.52 -8.98 -7.83
N ALA A 9 -16.43 -7.98 -8.70
CA ALA A 9 -16.23 -8.19 -10.14
C ALA A 9 -14.91 -8.93 -10.43
N VAL A 10 -13.82 -8.57 -9.74
CA VAL A 10 -12.52 -9.26 -9.86
C VAL A 10 -12.70 -10.75 -9.58
N LEU A 11 -13.25 -11.11 -8.43
CA LEU A 11 -13.45 -12.52 -8.09
C LEU A 11 -14.38 -13.23 -9.08
N SER A 12 -15.50 -12.63 -9.44
CA SER A 12 -16.47 -13.22 -10.37
C SER A 12 -15.93 -13.39 -11.78
N ALA A 13 -14.99 -12.57 -12.21
CA ALA A 13 -14.40 -12.63 -13.55
C ALA A 13 -13.39 -13.78 -13.70
N LEU A 14 -12.75 -14.23 -12.64
CA LEU A 14 -11.70 -15.25 -12.70
C LEU A 14 -12.14 -16.55 -13.41
N PRO A 15 -13.28 -17.16 -13.06
CA PRO A 15 -13.75 -18.35 -13.77
C PRO A 15 -14.11 -18.07 -15.24
N LEU A 16 -14.66 -16.88 -15.53
CA LEU A 16 -15.04 -16.50 -16.90
C LEU A 16 -13.82 -16.33 -17.83
N LEU A 17 -12.68 -15.97 -17.22
CA LEU A 17 -11.41 -15.82 -17.92
C LEU A 17 -10.60 -17.12 -17.96
N ASN A 18 -11.10 -18.22 -17.40
CA ASN A 18 -10.34 -19.45 -17.18
C ASN A 18 -8.99 -19.19 -16.48
N PHE A 19 -8.94 -18.21 -15.59
CA PHE A 19 -7.73 -17.83 -14.87
C PHE A 19 -7.90 -18.14 -13.37
N GLN A 20 -7.30 -19.22 -12.91
CA GLN A 20 -7.30 -19.65 -11.51
C GLN A 20 -5.94 -19.33 -10.87
N PRO A 21 -5.77 -18.16 -10.25
CA PRO A 21 -4.52 -17.82 -9.59
C PRO A 21 -4.39 -18.58 -8.26
N ASP A 22 -3.17 -18.90 -7.86
CA ASP A 22 -2.87 -19.43 -6.53
C ASP A 22 -2.99 -18.35 -5.46
N LEU A 23 -2.73 -17.07 -5.86
CA LEU A 23 -2.70 -15.93 -4.96
C LEU A 23 -3.28 -14.68 -5.60
N ILE A 24 -4.08 -13.93 -4.82
CA ILE A 24 -4.54 -12.59 -5.17
C ILE A 24 -3.80 -11.57 -4.29
N HIS A 25 -3.10 -10.64 -4.92
CA HIS A 25 -2.42 -9.55 -4.24
C HIS A 25 -3.28 -8.30 -4.23
N CYS A 26 -3.67 -7.88 -3.05
CA CYS A 26 -4.52 -6.73 -2.77
C CYS A 26 -3.70 -5.54 -2.29
N HIS A 27 -4.14 -4.31 -2.60
CA HIS A 27 -3.46 -3.09 -2.23
C HIS A 27 -4.41 -2.10 -1.58
N ASP A 28 -4.13 -1.71 -0.34
CA ASP A 28 -4.88 -0.74 0.45
C ASP A 28 -6.38 -1.05 0.60
N TRP A 29 -7.13 -0.10 1.15
CA TRP A 29 -8.55 -0.24 1.45
C TRP A 29 -9.44 -0.47 0.22
N GLN A 30 -9.01 0.02 -0.95
CA GLN A 30 -9.76 -0.10 -2.20
C GLN A 30 -10.00 -1.54 -2.60
N THR A 31 -9.08 -2.43 -2.23
CA THR A 31 -9.15 -3.86 -2.49
C THR A 31 -9.39 -4.69 -1.22
N GLY A 32 -9.56 -4.03 -0.08
CA GLY A 32 -9.70 -4.66 1.23
C GLY A 32 -10.89 -5.62 1.36
N LEU A 33 -11.92 -5.48 0.51
CA LEU A 33 -13.05 -6.42 0.48
C LEU A 33 -12.76 -7.72 -0.28
N ILE A 34 -11.70 -7.81 -1.09
CA ILE A 34 -11.37 -9.06 -1.80
C ILE A 34 -11.09 -10.22 -0.84
N PRO A 35 -10.20 -10.10 0.17
CA PRO A 35 -9.99 -11.15 1.15
C PRO A 35 -11.27 -11.54 1.92
N VAL A 36 -12.11 -10.54 2.23
CA VAL A 36 -13.38 -10.76 2.92
C VAL A 36 -14.33 -11.60 2.05
N TYR A 37 -14.54 -11.19 0.81
CA TYR A 37 -15.42 -11.94 -0.12
C TYR A 37 -14.88 -13.31 -0.45
N LEU A 38 -13.57 -13.46 -0.59
CA LEU A 38 -12.94 -14.74 -0.86
C LEU A 38 -13.27 -15.75 0.24
N LYS A 39 -13.22 -15.33 1.50
CA LYS A 39 -13.55 -16.20 2.65
C LYS A 39 -15.07 -16.41 2.82
N GLU A 40 -15.90 -15.39 2.56
CA GLU A 40 -17.35 -15.45 2.79
C GLU A 40 -18.11 -16.15 1.67
N ARG A 41 -17.91 -15.70 0.43
CA ARG A 41 -18.79 -16.07 -0.69
C ARG A 41 -18.18 -17.07 -1.65
N PHE A 42 -16.87 -17.06 -1.79
CA PHE A 42 -16.20 -17.79 -2.84
C PHE A 42 -15.48 -19.05 -2.33
N HIS A 43 -15.13 -19.12 -1.05
CA HIS A 43 -14.36 -20.23 -0.50
C HIS A 43 -15.05 -21.60 -0.59
N GLY A 44 -16.39 -21.64 -0.67
CA GLY A 44 -17.15 -22.90 -0.78
C GLY A 44 -17.09 -23.59 -2.16
N GLY A 45 -16.56 -22.91 -3.18
CA GLY A 45 -16.41 -23.48 -4.52
C GLY A 45 -15.02 -24.05 -4.76
N ASP A 46 -14.94 -25.18 -5.50
CA ASP A 46 -13.65 -25.83 -5.83
C ASP A 46 -12.66 -24.89 -6.49
N PHE A 47 -13.16 -23.96 -7.30
CA PHE A 47 -12.34 -22.98 -8.00
C PHE A 47 -11.53 -22.08 -7.05
N TYR A 48 -12.07 -21.69 -5.90
CA TYR A 48 -11.45 -20.73 -4.97
C TYR A 48 -10.82 -21.38 -3.74
N ARG A 49 -11.03 -22.67 -3.52
CA ARG A 49 -10.69 -23.37 -2.27
C ARG A 49 -9.25 -23.19 -1.82
N ASN A 50 -8.31 -23.22 -2.75
CA ASN A 50 -6.88 -23.13 -2.46
C ASN A 50 -6.30 -21.72 -2.67
N MET A 51 -7.12 -20.78 -3.13
CA MET A 51 -6.69 -19.43 -3.44
C MET A 51 -6.36 -18.67 -2.16
N LYS A 52 -5.20 -18.05 -2.14
CA LYS A 52 -4.70 -17.24 -1.04
C LYS A 52 -4.80 -15.74 -1.36
N SER A 53 -4.74 -14.92 -0.32
CA SER A 53 -4.72 -13.47 -0.47
C SER A 53 -3.61 -12.83 0.34
N VAL A 54 -2.94 -11.84 -0.25
CA VAL A 54 -2.01 -10.94 0.43
C VAL A 54 -2.55 -9.54 0.32
N ILE A 55 -2.45 -8.75 1.38
CA ILE A 55 -2.77 -7.33 1.36
C ILE A 55 -1.53 -6.49 1.68
N THR A 56 -1.22 -5.53 0.81
CA THR A 56 -0.16 -4.54 1.05
C THR A 56 -0.76 -3.23 1.54
N ILE A 57 -0.26 -2.74 2.66
CA ILE A 57 -0.57 -1.43 3.24
C ILE A 57 0.47 -0.44 2.73
N HIS A 58 0.08 0.48 1.84
CA HIS A 58 0.95 1.57 1.38
C HIS A 58 0.88 2.79 2.29
N ASN A 59 -0.33 3.09 2.80
CA ASN A 59 -0.56 4.18 3.74
C ASN A 59 -1.73 3.86 4.67
N LEU A 60 -1.43 3.54 5.91
CA LEU A 60 -2.41 3.13 6.92
C LEU A 60 -3.43 4.22 7.28
N LYS A 61 -3.13 5.50 7.00
CA LYS A 61 -4.05 6.62 7.24
C LYS A 61 -5.34 6.50 6.42
N PHE A 62 -5.26 5.92 5.23
CA PHE A 62 -6.42 5.75 4.34
C PHE A 62 -7.03 4.36 4.54
N GLN A 63 -8.14 4.28 5.25
CA GLN A 63 -8.73 3.03 5.70
C GLN A 63 -10.05 2.65 5.04
N GLY A 64 -10.68 3.58 4.31
CA GLY A 64 -11.98 3.33 3.70
C GLY A 64 -13.06 3.09 4.75
N LYS A 65 -13.40 4.14 5.52
CA LYS A 65 -14.39 4.09 6.60
C LYS A 65 -15.72 4.70 6.16
N TRP A 66 -16.80 4.02 6.44
CA TRP A 66 -18.17 4.49 6.28
C TRP A 66 -19.08 3.85 7.32
N ASP A 67 -20.28 4.41 7.51
CA ASP A 67 -21.25 3.82 8.42
C ASP A 67 -21.58 2.35 8.06
N VAL A 68 -21.79 1.54 9.09
CA VAL A 68 -21.97 0.09 8.93
C VAL A 68 -23.17 -0.24 8.04
N LYS A 69 -24.30 0.46 8.18
CA LYS A 69 -25.53 0.15 7.42
C LYS A 69 -25.34 0.38 5.93
N THR A 70 -24.67 1.49 5.56
CA THR A 70 -24.35 1.79 4.17
C THR A 70 -23.42 0.71 3.59
N VAL A 71 -22.34 0.37 4.30
CA VAL A 71 -21.40 -0.66 3.81
C VAL A 71 -22.09 -2.03 3.72
N GLN A 72 -22.90 -2.40 4.70
CA GLN A 72 -23.66 -3.64 4.68
C GLN A 72 -24.61 -3.70 3.47
N SER A 73 -25.35 -2.64 3.21
CA SER A 73 -26.25 -2.54 2.05
C SER A 73 -25.51 -2.69 0.72
N ILE A 74 -24.38 -2.00 0.56
CA ILE A 74 -23.60 -2.00 -0.68
C ILE A 74 -22.90 -3.35 -0.89
N THR A 75 -22.35 -3.93 0.17
CA THR A 75 -21.58 -5.17 0.10
C THR A 75 -22.45 -6.41 0.08
N GLY A 76 -23.62 -6.36 0.71
CA GLY A 76 -24.51 -7.49 0.95
C GLY A 76 -23.87 -8.54 1.88
N LEU A 77 -22.87 -8.14 2.68
CA LEU A 77 -22.29 -8.99 3.72
C LEU A 77 -23.27 -9.14 4.89
N PRO A 78 -23.38 -10.31 5.50
CA PRO A 78 -24.15 -10.52 6.71
C PRO A 78 -23.69 -9.63 7.88
N GLU A 79 -24.60 -9.32 8.80
CA GLU A 79 -24.36 -8.46 9.95
C GLU A 79 -23.15 -8.90 10.80
N TYR A 80 -22.95 -10.21 10.95
CA TYR A 80 -21.84 -10.76 11.75
C TYR A 80 -20.44 -10.46 11.18
N TYR A 81 -20.32 -9.86 9.98
CA TYR A 81 -19.05 -9.32 9.48
C TYR A 81 -18.73 -7.93 10.02
N PHE A 82 -19.71 -7.24 10.59
CA PHE A 82 -19.57 -5.88 11.12
C PHE A 82 -19.40 -5.84 12.64
N THR A 83 -18.57 -6.75 13.13
CA THR A 83 -18.18 -6.85 14.55
C THR A 83 -16.76 -6.33 14.76
N SER A 84 -16.41 -6.01 16.00
CA SER A 84 -15.12 -5.40 16.37
C SER A 84 -13.90 -6.28 16.08
N ASP A 85 -14.09 -7.58 15.95
CA ASP A 85 -13.06 -8.55 15.53
C ASP A 85 -12.92 -8.67 14.01
N LYS A 86 -13.81 -8.04 13.22
CA LYS A 86 -13.84 -8.13 11.75
C LYS A 86 -13.78 -6.74 11.10
N LEU A 87 -14.88 -6.27 10.49
CA LEU A 87 -14.87 -5.02 9.73
C LEU A 87 -15.16 -3.78 10.56
N GLU A 88 -15.86 -3.91 11.70
CA GLU A 88 -16.19 -2.73 12.52
C GLU A 88 -14.93 -2.17 13.21
N ALA A 89 -14.77 -0.85 13.17
CA ALA A 89 -13.79 -0.10 13.92
C ALA A 89 -14.36 1.28 14.29
N TYR A 90 -14.47 1.55 15.60
CA TYR A 90 -14.94 2.84 16.13
C TYR A 90 -16.33 3.22 15.62
N LYS A 91 -17.24 2.27 15.55
CA LYS A 91 -18.64 2.35 15.06
C LYS A 91 -18.80 2.46 13.54
N ASP A 92 -17.71 2.53 12.79
CA ASP A 92 -17.72 2.50 11.32
C ASP A 92 -17.28 1.13 10.78
N ALA A 93 -17.71 0.81 9.58
CA ALA A 93 -17.11 -0.26 8.81
C ALA A 93 -15.80 0.23 8.18
N ASN A 94 -14.73 -0.52 8.38
CA ASN A 94 -13.39 -0.19 7.93
C ASN A 94 -12.89 -1.25 6.94
N LEU A 95 -12.78 -0.87 5.67
CA LEU A 95 -12.49 -1.82 4.60
C LEU A 95 -11.04 -2.32 4.64
N LEU A 96 -10.08 -1.47 5.03
CA LEU A 96 -8.70 -1.89 5.21
C LEU A 96 -8.57 -2.89 6.36
N LYS A 97 -9.27 -2.62 7.48
CA LYS A 97 -9.32 -3.56 8.60
C LYS A 97 -9.83 -4.92 8.14
N GLY A 98 -10.93 -4.96 7.37
CA GLY A 98 -11.44 -6.20 6.79
C GLY A 98 -10.37 -6.93 5.98
N GLY A 99 -9.66 -6.21 5.11
CA GLY A 99 -8.55 -6.76 4.34
C GLY A 99 -7.45 -7.35 5.22
N ILE A 100 -7.02 -6.64 6.26
CA ILE A 100 -5.99 -7.09 7.20
C ILE A 100 -6.45 -8.33 7.99
N VAL A 101 -7.70 -8.36 8.44
CA VAL A 101 -8.25 -9.48 9.21
C VAL A 101 -8.32 -10.76 8.39
N PHE A 102 -8.78 -10.67 7.13
CA PHE A 102 -9.12 -11.83 6.31
C PHE A 102 -8.03 -12.26 5.33
N ALA A 103 -7.02 -11.44 5.04
CA ALA A 103 -5.90 -11.84 4.20
C ALA A 103 -5.03 -12.93 4.85
N ASP A 104 -4.46 -13.82 4.04
CA ASP A 104 -3.56 -14.87 4.52
C ASP A 104 -2.20 -14.29 4.95
N ALA A 105 -1.76 -13.18 4.33
CA ALA A 105 -0.57 -12.43 4.74
C ALA A 105 -0.77 -10.92 4.57
N VAL A 106 -0.03 -10.15 5.34
CA VAL A 106 -0.05 -8.68 5.32
C VAL A 106 1.36 -8.16 5.03
N THR A 107 1.47 -7.24 4.10
CA THR A 107 2.75 -6.58 3.81
C THR A 107 2.62 -5.06 3.90
N THR A 108 3.75 -4.39 4.07
CA THR A 108 3.87 -2.93 3.99
C THR A 108 5.17 -2.53 3.33
N VAL A 109 5.40 -1.23 3.13
CA VAL A 109 6.40 -0.70 2.20
C VAL A 109 7.80 -0.50 2.79
N SER A 110 8.04 -0.89 4.03
CA SER A 110 9.39 -0.99 4.62
C SER A 110 9.38 -1.79 5.93
N ASP A 111 10.53 -2.36 6.32
CA ASP A 111 10.68 -3.02 7.62
C ASP A 111 10.44 -2.04 8.77
N THR A 112 10.97 -0.83 8.67
CA THR A 112 10.76 0.23 9.68
C THR A 112 9.27 0.53 9.82
N TYR A 113 8.54 0.72 8.71
CA TYR A 113 7.12 1.02 8.75
C TYR A 113 6.30 -0.15 9.31
N ALA A 114 6.71 -1.40 9.05
CA ALA A 114 6.07 -2.58 9.68
C ALA A 114 6.16 -2.57 11.21
N GLU A 115 7.22 -2.01 11.78
CA GLU A 115 7.34 -1.82 13.22
C GLU A 115 6.57 -0.58 13.71
N GLU A 116 6.67 0.54 13.00
CA GLU A 116 6.00 1.79 13.35
C GLU A 116 4.48 1.64 13.45
N ILE A 117 3.83 1.02 12.47
CA ILE A 117 2.37 0.85 12.43
C ILE A 117 1.80 -0.05 13.53
N LYS A 118 2.65 -0.78 14.25
CA LYS A 118 2.27 -1.54 15.45
C LYS A 118 2.23 -0.67 16.71
N THR A 119 2.65 0.60 16.63
CA THR A 119 2.63 1.54 17.76
C THR A 119 1.37 2.39 17.75
N PRO A 120 0.88 2.87 18.92
CA PRO A 120 -0.30 3.74 18.96
C PRO A 120 -0.17 5.03 18.14
N PHE A 121 1.06 5.57 18.02
CA PHE A 121 1.30 6.83 17.31
C PHE A 121 1.14 6.70 15.79
N TYR A 122 1.66 5.61 15.20
CA TYR A 122 1.59 5.40 13.74
C TYR A 122 0.51 4.41 13.31
N GLY A 123 -0.13 3.72 14.25
CA GLY A 123 -1.09 2.65 13.97
C GLY A 123 -2.48 3.11 13.55
N GLU A 124 -2.75 4.43 13.57
CA GLU A 124 -4.02 5.03 13.12
C GLU A 124 -5.26 4.32 13.69
N GLY A 125 -5.15 3.83 14.93
CA GLY A 125 -6.19 3.06 15.62
C GLY A 125 -6.26 1.58 15.25
N LEU A 126 -5.38 1.07 14.41
CA LEU A 126 -5.27 -0.35 14.04
C LEU A 126 -4.03 -1.04 14.63
N ASP A 127 -3.26 -0.35 15.48
CA ASP A 127 -2.02 -0.86 16.10
C ASP A 127 -2.24 -2.18 16.85
N GLY A 128 -3.36 -2.33 17.56
CA GLY A 128 -3.72 -3.57 18.25
C GLY A 128 -3.90 -4.75 17.29
N LEU A 129 -4.61 -4.53 16.18
CA LEU A 129 -4.78 -5.53 15.12
C LEU A 129 -3.43 -5.88 14.47
N LEU A 130 -2.61 -4.89 14.17
CA LEU A 130 -1.31 -5.10 13.52
C LEU A 130 -0.31 -5.81 14.44
N ARG A 131 -0.37 -5.58 15.75
CA ARG A 131 0.36 -6.40 16.74
C ARG A 131 -0.13 -7.85 16.75
N ALA A 132 -1.44 -8.06 16.72
CA ALA A 132 -2.02 -9.42 16.67
C ALA A 132 -1.62 -10.17 15.39
N ARG A 133 -1.44 -9.44 14.26
CA ARG A 133 -1.00 -9.98 12.96
C ARG A 133 0.52 -9.87 12.74
N SER A 134 1.31 -9.63 13.79
CA SER A 134 2.77 -9.38 13.65
C SER A 134 3.54 -10.55 13.02
N HIS A 135 3.09 -11.78 13.19
CA HIS A 135 3.71 -12.98 12.58
C HIS A 135 3.48 -13.06 11.06
N ASP A 136 2.39 -12.47 10.57
CA ASP A 136 2.04 -12.43 9.14
C ASP A 136 2.43 -11.11 8.46
N LEU A 137 2.82 -10.08 9.25
CA LEU A 137 3.19 -8.77 8.73
C LEU A 137 4.66 -8.74 8.32
N ARG A 138 4.94 -8.29 7.10
CA ARG A 138 6.29 -8.13 6.55
C ARG A 138 6.46 -6.76 5.91
N GLY A 139 7.61 -6.11 6.15
CA GLY A 139 8.04 -4.94 5.41
C GLY A 139 8.76 -5.36 4.12
N ILE A 140 8.41 -4.72 3.00
CA ILE A 140 9.07 -4.93 1.71
C ILE A 140 9.32 -3.56 1.09
N VAL A 141 10.58 -3.16 0.98
CA VAL A 141 10.94 -1.85 0.42
C VAL A 141 10.57 -1.78 -1.05
N ASN A 142 9.94 -0.67 -1.47
CA ASN A 142 9.63 -0.44 -2.86
C ASN A 142 10.89 -0.44 -3.73
N GLY A 143 10.78 -1.01 -4.92
CA GLY A 143 11.84 -0.97 -5.91
C GLY A 143 12.05 0.43 -6.49
N ILE A 144 13.19 0.64 -7.11
CA ILE A 144 13.52 1.83 -7.89
C ILE A 144 13.64 1.40 -9.36
N ASP A 145 12.92 2.08 -10.24
CA ASP A 145 13.08 1.86 -11.69
C ASP A 145 14.37 2.53 -12.17
N TYR A 146 15.42 1.72 -12.33
CA TYR A 146 16.70 2.21 -12.85
C TYR A 146 16.69 2.50 -14.36
N GLY A 147 15.64 2.14 -15.08
CA GLY A 147 15.44 2.59 -16.46
C GLY A 147 15.10 4.07 -16.53
N GLU A 148 14.34 4.56 -15.54
CA GLU A 148 13.93 5.95 -15.42
C GLU A 148 14.85 6.75 -14.48
N PHE A 149 15.12 6.23 -13.27
CA PHE A 149 15.85 6.93 -12.21
C PHE A 149 17.32 6.48 -12.14
N ASN A 150 18.06 6.66 -13.24
CA ASN A 150 19.47 6.30 -13.30
C ASN A 150 20.34 7.53 -13.61
N PRO A 151 21.14 8.04 -12.65
CA PRO A 151 21.96 9.22 -12.85
C PRO A 151 23.10 9.04 -13.90
N GLU A 152 23.36 7.83 -14.36
CA GLU A 152 24.31 7.59 -15.46
C GLU A 152 23.71 7.89 -16.82
N THR A 153 22.37 7.74 -16.96
CA THR A 153 21.65 7.87 -18.23
C THR A 153 20.59 8.98 -18.23
N ASP A 154 20.37 9.63 -17.08
CA ASP A 154 19.38 10.71 -16.94
C ASP A 154 19.80 11.92 -17.76
N LYS A 155 18.93 12.29 -18.72
CA LYS A 155 19.13 13.44 -19.62
C LYS A 155 18.73 14.78 -18.99
N ASN A 156 18.05 14.75 -17.83
CA ASN A 156 17.57 15.95 -17.14
C ASN A 156 18.62 16.54 -16.20
N ILE A 157 19.68 15.82 -15.89
CA ILE A 157 20.79 16.33 -15.06
C ILE A 157 21.92 16.84 -15.93
N VAL A 158 22.58 17.93 -15.50
CA VAL A 158 23.64 18.59 -16.26
C VAL A 158 24.87 17.69 -16.43
N LYS A 159 25.16 16.87 -15.43
CA LYS A 159 26.28 15.95 -15.46
C LYS A 159 25.89 14.58 -14.92
N ALA A 160 25.97 13.57 -15.78
CA ALA A 160 25.79 12.17 -15.40
C ALA A 160 26.85 11.74 -14.36
N TYR A 161 26.44 10.86 -13.44
CA TYR A 161 27.33 10.30 -12.42
C TYR A 161 26.90 8.89 -12.00
N ASN A 162 27.81 8.21 -11.35
CA ASN A 162 27.60 6.87 -10.79
C ASN A 162 28.13 6.75 -9.35
N ALA A 163 28.04 5.60 -8.77
CA ALA A 163 28.48 5.34 -7.39
C ALA A 163 29.99 5.62 -7.16
N VAL A 164 30.82 5.58 -8.20
CA VAL A 164 32.27 5.82 -8.10
C VAL A 164 32.60 7.32 -8.11
N ASN A 165 31.97 8.08 -9.01
CA ASN A 165 32.33 9.49 -9.28
C ASN A 165 31.35 10.51 -8.71
N PHE A 166 30.27 10.10 -8.03
CA PHE A 166 29.17 10.98 -7.59
C PHE A 166 29.65 12.18 -6.74
N ARG A 167 30.66 12.00 -5.89
CA ARG A 167 31.16 13.09 -5.03
C ARG A 167 31.67 14.28 -5.84
N LYS A 168 32.31 14.03 -6.97
CA LYS A 168 32.85 15.04 -7.87
C LYS A 168 31.76 15.59 -8.81
N GLU A 169 30.99 14.70 -9.41
CA GLU A 169 30.07 15.08 -10.48
C GLU A 169 28.76 15.71 -9.95
N LYS A 170 28.26 15.31 -8.78
CA LYS A 170 27.10 15.97 -8.14
C LYS A 170 27.31 17.45 -7.80
N VAL A 171 28.56 17.87 -7.57
CA VAL A 171 28.87 19.29 -7.36
C VAL A 171 28.52 20.12 -8.59
N LYS A 172 28.72 19.60 -9.80
CA LYS A 172 28.36 20.28 -11.05
C LYS A 172 26.84 20.43 -11.19
N ASN A 173 26.07 19.39 -10.86
CA ASN A 173 24.62 19.46 -10.85
C ASN A 173 24.09 20.44 -9.78
N LYS A 174 24.72 20.47 -8.60
CA LYS A 174 24.39 21.43 -7.55
C LYS A 174 24.58 22.86 -8.02
N ARG A 175 25.72 23.20 -8.66
CA ARG A 175 25.99 24.52 -9.19
C ARG A 175 24.95 24.95 -10.21
N ALA A 176 24.68 24.09 -11.19
CA ALA A 176 23.69 24.36 -12.21
C ALA A 176 22.29 24.62 -11.61
N LEU A 177 21.89 23.84 -10.61
CA LEU A 177 20.60 24.06 -9.93
C LEU A 177 20.60 25.36 -9.11
N GLN A 178 21.71 25.72 -8.47
CA GLN A 178 21.84 27.01 -7.78
C GLN A 178 21.71 28.20 -8.77
N GLU A 179 22.34 28.13 -9.93
CA GLU A 179 22.24 29.12 -11.01
C GLU A 179 20.80 29.23 -11.52
N GLU A 180 20.17 28.10 -11.87
CA GLU A 180 18.79 28.05 -12.37
C GLU A 180 17.78 28.67 -11.40
N LEU A 181 17.97 28.43 -10.09
CA LEU A 181 17.10 28.97 -9.05
C LEU A 181 17.47 30.36 -8.57
N GLY A 182 18.46 31.01 -9.19
CA GLY A 182 18.95 32.34 -8.79
C GLY A 182 19.59 32.37 -7.40
N LEU A 183 20.08 31.25 -6.91
CA LEU A 183 20.75 31.14 -5.62
C LEU A 183 22.25 31.48 -5.78
N ARG A 184 22.88 31.89 -4.68
CA ARG A 184 24.34 32.07 -4.67
C ARG A 184 25.02 30.70 -4.92
N VAL A 185 25.84 30.65 -5.96
CA VAL A 185 26.65 29.47 -6.27
C VAL A 185 27.77 29.33 -5.24
N ASP A 186 27.71 28.26 -4.44
CA ASP A 186 28.72 28.01 -3.40
C ASP A 186 28.78 26.49 -3.10
N ASP A 187 29.88 25.87 -3.40
CA ASP A 187 30.10 24.44 -3.19
C ASP A 187 30.07 24.02 -1.72
N LYS A 188 30.47 24.93 -0.84
CA LYS A 188 30.57 24.66 0.60
C LYS A 188 29.24 24.83 1.33
N LYS A 189 28.27 25.51 0.75
CA LYS A 189 26.94 25.70 1.33
C LYS A 189 26.11 24.45 1.10
N MET A 190 25.47 23.95 2.16
CA MET A 190 24.47 22.89 2.03
C MET A 190 23.28 23.39 1.22
N MET A 191 22.79 22.58 0.30
CA MET A 191 21.56 22.83 -0.43
C MET A 191 20.55 21.74 -0.05
N ILE A 192 19.38 22.15 0.40
CA ILE A 192 18.29 21.25 0.80
C ILE A 192 17.13 21.51 -0.16
N GLY A 193 16.67 20.46 -0.81
CA GLY A 193 15.49 20.48 -1.66
C GLY A 193 14.37 19.65 -1.04
N LEU A 194 13.13 20.14 -1.11
CA LEU A 194 11.94 19.41 -0.75
C LEU A 194 11.01 19.38 -1.97
N VAL A 195 10.80 18.20 -2.51
CA VAL A 195 9.84 17.94 -3.59
C VAL A 195 8.77 17.01 -3.03
N SER A 196 7.57 17.54 -2.81
CA SER A 196 6.48 16.80 -2.16
C SER A 196 5.12 17.28 -2.68
N ARG A 197 4.10 16.44 -2.47
CA ARG A 197 2.70 16.88 -2.59
C ARG A 197 2.36 17.77 -1.38
N LEU A 198 1.64 18.85 -1.63
CA LEU A 198 1.09 19.74 -0.61
C LEU A 198 -0.23 19.19 -0.07
#